data_6976e4b0fb5a8cea26b51987136795d5
#
_entry.id   6976e4b0fb5a8cea26b51987136795d5
#
_cell.length_a   1.000
_cell.length_b   1.000
_cell.length_c   1.000
_cell.angle_alpha   90.00
_cell.angle_beta   90.00
_cell.angle_gamma   90.00
#
_symmetry.space_group_name_H-M   'P 1'
#
loop_
_entity.id
_entity.type
_entity.pdbx_description
1 polymer ?
#
loop_
_entity_poly.entity_id
_entity_poly.type
_entity_poly.pdbx_seq_one_letter_code
_entity_poly.pdbx_strand_id
1 'polypeptide(L)'
;MTATHDYTAFETPLPHPGEHLREDFLPEYGLTAGALAKAMGLKDRTRIERLIRESQAVTPDTALRLARVFGTSPEFWMNLQAQHDLSTAAIAARDELSSISRVGAA
;
A
#
# COMPACT_ATOMS: atom_id res chain seq x y z
N MET A 1 22.89 4.48 6.37
CA MET A 1 21.55 5.04 6.63
C MET A 1 20.73 5.09 5.36
N THR A 2 19.51 4.64 5.41
CA THR A 2 18.62 4.57 4.26
C THR A 2 18.12 5.98 3.92
N ALA A 3 18.14 6.32 2.63
CA ALA A 3 17.54 7.58 2.18
C ALA A 3 16.04 7.57 2.44
N THR A 4 15.50 8.67 2.93
CA THR A 4 14.09 8.83 3.22
C THR A 4 13.47 9.74 2.16
N HIS A 5 12.30 9.37 1.68
CA HIS A 5 11.54 10.25 0.79
C HIS A 5 11.07 11.49 1.54
N ASP A 6 11.09 12.62 0.88
CA ASP A 6 10.39 13.80 1.37
C ASP A 6 8.93 13.71 0.91
N TYR A 7 8.12 13.09 1.74
CA TYR A 7 6.70 12.86 1.41
C TYR A 7 5.90 14.16 1.34
N THR A 8 6.41 15.25 1.94
CA THR A 8 5.72 16.54 1.87
C THR A 8 5.85 17.20 0.50
N ALA A 9 6.78 16.74 -0.34
CA ALA A 9 6.99 17.27 -1.69
C ALA A 9 5.93 16.78 -2.69
N PHE A 10 5.19 15.74 -2.38
CA PHE A 10 4.17 15.22 -3.29
C PHE A 10 2.91 16.08 -3.25
N GLU A 11 2.28 16.28 -4.39
CA GLU A 11 1.01 17.00 -4.48
C GLU A 11 -0.18 16.08 -4.21
N THR A 12 -0.04 14.80 -4.57
CA THR A 12 -1.05 13.78 -4.36
C THR A 12 -0.42 12.57 -3.69
N PRO A 13 -1.21 11.75 -2.97
CA PRO A 13 -0.69 10.54 -2.36
C PRO A 13 -0.06 9.59 -3.37
N LEU A 14 0.96 8.85 -2.97
CA LEU A 14 1.48 7.74 -3.76
C LEU A 14 0.41 6.66 -3.88
N PRO A 15 0.45 5.83 -4.94
CA PRO A 15 -0.61 4.86 -5.19
C PRO A 15 -0.86 3.91 -4.03
N HIS A 16 -2.13 3.61 -3.79
CA HIS A 16 -2.55 2.57 -2.85
C HIS A 16 -2.19 1.19 -3.45
N PRO A 17 -1.77 0.21 -2.64
CA PRO A 17 -1.48 -1.14 -3.18
C PRO A 17 -2.65 -1.77 -3.93
N GLY A 18 -3.89 -1.41 -3.58
CA GLY A 18 -5.08 -1.85 -4.31
C GLY A 18 -5.10 -1.41 -5.76
N GLU A 19 -4.53 -0.24 -6.07
CA GLU A 19 -4.41 0.23 -7.46
C GLU A 19 -3.45 -0.68 -8.24
N HIS A 20 -2.30 -1.01 -7.67
CA HIS A 20 -1.36 -1.94 -8.30
C HIS A 20 -1.99 -3.29 -8.55
N LEU A 21 -2.76 -3.78 -7.57
CA LEU A 21 -3.45 -5.05 -7.70
C LEU A 21 -4.48 -5.00 -8.83
N ARG A 22 -5.30 -3.97 -8.85
CA ARG A 22 -6.37 -3.80 -9.85
C ARG A 22 -5.83 -3.56 -11.25
N GLU A 23 -4.83 -2.69 -11.39
CA GLU A 23 -4.36 -2.23 -12.70
C GLU A 23 -3.28 -3.14 -13.29
N ASP A 24 -2.45 -3.76 -12.46
CA ASP A 24 -1.29 -4.50 -12.92
C ASP A 24 -1.41 -6.01 -12.69
N PHE A 25 -1.59 -6.44 -11.44
CA PHE A 25 -1.51 -7.87 -11.10
C PHE A 25 -2.70 -8.68 -11.60
N LEU A 26 -3.92 -8.24 -11.33
CA LEU A 26 -5.11 -9.00 -11.75
C LEU A 26 -5.19 -9.14 -13.27
N PRO A 27 -4.99 -8.06 -14.06
CA PRO A 27 -5.01 -8.20 -15.51
C PRO A 27 -3.89 -9.10 -16.04
N GLU A 28 -2.68 -8.95 -15.50
CA GLU A 28 -1.52 -9.73 -15.98
C GLU A 28 -1.72 -11.23 -15.79
N TYR A 29 -2.27 -11.64 -14.65
CA TYR A 29 -2.49 -13.04 -14.35
C TYR A 29 -3.88 -13.54 -14.74
N GLY A 30 -4.71 -12.67 -15.31
CA GLY A 30 -6.06 -13.03 -15.73
C GLY A 30 -6.95 -13.47 -14.56
N LEU A 31 -6.75 -12.86 -13.38
CA LEU A 31 -7.48 -13.24 -12.18
C LEU A 31 -8.62 -12.26 -11.89
N THR A 32 -9.76 -12.82 -11.46
CA THR A 32 -10.83 -12.03 -10.84
C THR A 32 -10.55 -11.90 -9.34
N ALA A 33 -11.25 -10.98 -8.68
CA ALA A 33 -11.15 -10.83 -7.23
C ALA A 33 -11.49 -12.13 -6.50
N GLY A 34 -12.51 -12.85 -6.99
CA GLY A 34 -12.91 -14.12 -6.39
C GLY A 34 -11.86 -15.21 -6.58
N ALA A 35 -11.25 -15.28 -7.77
CA ALA A 35 -10.19 -16.26 -8.04
C ALA A 35 -8.96 -15.97 -7.17
N LEU A 36 -8.59 -14.70 -7.01
CA LEU A 36 -7.48 -14.33 -6.14
C LEU A 36 -7.77 -14.70 -4.69
N ALA A 37 -8.96 -14.36 -4.21
CA ALA A 37 -9.35 -14.70 -2.82
C ALA A 37 -9.23 -16.20 -2.57
N LYS A 38 -9.69 -17.02 -3.52
CA LYS A 38 -9.57 -18.47 -3.42
C LYS A 38 -8.11 -18.91 -3.38
N ALA A 39 -7.28 -18.34 -4.26
CA ALA A 39 -5.86 -18.67 -4.30
C ALA A 39 -5.16 -18.30 -2.99
N MET A 40 -5.62 -17.23 -2.33
CA MET A 40 -5.08 -16.77 -1.05
C MET A 40 -5.62 -17.56 0.15
N GLY A 41 -6.52 -18.50 -0.07
CA GLY A 41 -7.13 -19.27 1.01
C GLY A 41 -8.13 -18.48 1.84
N LEU A 42 -8.74 -17.44 1.25
CA LEU A 42 -9.73 -16.61 1.94
C LEU A 42 -11.12 -17.24 1.83
N LYS A 43 -11.96 -16.96 2.81
CA LYS A 43 -13.32 -17.49 2.87
C LYS A 43 -14.19 -16.98 1.71
N ASP A 44 -14.03 -15.69 1.37
CA ASP A 44 -14.77 -15.07 0.28
C ASP A 44 -13.94 -13.93 -0.32
N ARG A 45 -14.50 -13.25 -1.31
CA ARG A 45 -13.79 -12.20 -2.06
C ARG A 45 -13.88 -10.81 -1.43
N THR A 46 -14.57 -10.65 -0.31
CA THR A 46 -14.82 -9.34 0.28
C THR A 46 -13.54 -8.57 0.57
N ARG A 47 -12.52 -9.22 1.16
CA ARG A 47 -11.25 -8.59 1.48
C ARG A 47 -10.59 -8.03 0.21
N ILE A 48 -10.61 -8.80 -0.88
CA ILE A 48 -9.98 -8.39 -2.14
C ILE A 48 -10.77 -7.27 -2.81
N GLU A 49 -12.10 -7.36 -2.80
CA GLU A 49 -12.93 -6.29 -3.35
C GLU A 49 -12.70 -4.96 -2.64
N ARG A 50 -12.58 -4.98 -1.31
CA ARG A 50 -12.28 -3.77 -0.53
C ARG A 50 -10.88 -3.24 -0.82
N LEU A 51 -9.91 -4.15 -1.00
CA LEU A 51 -8.55 -3.77 -1.30
C LEU A 51 -8.45 -3.08 -2.67
N ILE A 52 -9.07 -3.64 -3.71
CA ILE A 52 -9.03 -3.06 -5.05
C ILE A 52 -9.84 -1.77 -5.17
N ARG A 53 -10.78 -1.53 -4.26
CA ARG A 53 -11.47 -0.24 -4.15
C ARG A 53 -10.69 0.77 -3.30
N GLU A 54 -9.55 0.36 -2.76
CA GLU A 54 -8.71 1.20 -1.91
C GLU A 54 -9.40 1.61 -0.60
N SER A 55 -10.42 0.86 -0.19
CA SER A 55 -11.15 1.11 1.06
C SER A 55 -10.62 0.30 2.23
N GLN A 56 -9.61 -0.53 2.02
CA GLN A 56 -8.99 -1.34 3.05
C GLN A 56 -7.48 -1.39 2.81
N ALA A 57 -6.72 -1.31 3.90
CA ALA A 57 -5.26 -1.38 3.84
C ALA A 57 -4.78 -2.82 3.69
N VAL A 58 -3.57 -2.98 3.13
CA VAL A 58 -2.86 -4.24 3.19
C VAL A 58 -2.34 -4.43 4.61
N THR A 59 -2.76 -5.52 5.25
CA THR A 59 -2.26 -5.93 6.56
C THR A 59 -1.13 -6.95 6.37
N PRO A 60 -0.36 -7.28 7.41
CA PRO A 60 0.66 -8.33 7.32
C PRO A 60 0.09 -9.66 6.81
N ASP A 61 -1.09 -10.08 7.28
CA ASP A 61 -1.72 -11.31 6.81
C ASP A 61 -1.98 -11.25 5.28
N THR A 62 -2.55 -10.15 4.82
CA THR A 62 -2.82 -9.97 3.39
C THR A 62 -1.52 -9.95 2.59
N ALA A 63 -0.48 -9.25 3.08
CA ALA A 63 0.83 -9.19 2.42
C ALA A 63 1.47 -10.57 2.27
N LEU A 64 1.40 -11.38 3.32
CA LEU A 64 1.96 -12.74 3.30
C LEU A 64 1.25 -13.61 2.26
N ARG A 65 -0.08 -13.50 2.19
CA ARG A 65 -0.87 -14.29 1.23
C ARG A 65 -0.65 -13.82 -0.21
N LEU A 66 -0.61 -12.52 -0.45
CA LEU A 66 -0.31 -11.97 -1.79
C LEU A 66 1.07 -12.38 -2.25
N ALA A 67 2.06 -12.34 -1.34
CA ALA A 67 3.42 -12.75 -1.66
C ALA A 67 3.49 -14.20 -2.13
N ARG A 68 2.74 -15.08 -1.49
CA ARG A 68 2.68 -16.49 -1.87
C ARG A 68 2.07 -16.70 -3.24
N VAL A 69 1.00 -15.97 -3.55
CA VAL A 69 0.30 -16.12 -4.83
C VAL A 69 1.13 -15.58 -5.98
N PHE A 70 1.72 -14.38 -5.81
CA PHE A 70 2.39 -13.69 -6.91
C PHE A 70 3.92 -13.89 -6.93
N GLY A 71 4.48 -14.54 -5.94
CA GLY A 71 5.95 -14.74 -5.88
C GLY A 71 6.71 -13.48 -5.56
N THR A 72 6.07 -12.50 -4.93
CA THR A 72 6.73 -11.28 -4.43
C THR A 72 7.15 -11.49 -2.98
N SER A 73 7.89 -10.52 -2.42
CA SER A 73 8.12 -10.51 -0.98
C SER A 73 6.88 -9.90 -0.29
N PRO A 74 6.60 -10.27 0.98
CA PRO A 74 5.55 -9.59 1.73
C PRO A 74 5.88 -8.12 1.96
N GLU A 75 7.16 -7.77 2.10
CA GLU A 75 7.62 -6.39 2.30
C GLU A 75 7.23 -5.51 1.10
N PHE A 76 7.23 -6.06 -0.12
CA PHE A 76 6.79 -5.33 -1.29
C PHE A 76 5.40 -4.72 -1.08
N TRP A 77 4.44 -5.52 -0.61
CA TRP A 77 3.07 -5.07 -0.37
C TRP A 77 2.96 -4.12 0.80
N MET A 78 3.69 -4.40 1.89
CA MET A 78 3.71 -3.52 3.06
C MET A 78 4.35 -2.17 2.75
N ASN A 79 5.41 -2.16 1.92
CA ASN A 79 6.06 -0.92 1.51
C ASN A 79 5.14 -0.05 0.66
N LEU A 80 4.37 -0.64 -0.25
CA LEU A 80 3.39 0.10 -1.03
C LEU A 80 2.35 0.76 -0.12
N GLN A 81 1.87 0.02 0.88
CA GLN A 81 0.90 0.57 1.84
C GLN A 81 1.52 1.70 2.67
N ALA A 82 2.74 1.49 3.16
CA ALA A 82 3.44 2.50 3.96
C ALA A 82 3.67 3.78 3.17
N GLN A 83 4.08 3.68 1.91
CA GLN A 83 4.31 4.84 1.04
C GLN A 83 3.02 5.61 0.79
N HIS A 84 1.93 4.90 0.53
CA HIS A 84 0.62 5.52 0.37
C HIS A 84 0.20 6.26 1.65
N ASP A 85 0.29 5.59 2.79
CA ASP A 85 -0.12 6.15 4.08
C ASP A 85 0.75 7.35 4.47
N LEU A 86 2.07 7.25 4.30
CA LEU A 86 3.00 8.33 4.63
C LEU A 86 2.77 9.55 3.74
N SER A 87 2.59 9.36 2.44
CA SER A 87 2.33 10.48 1.54
C SER A 87 0.97 11.13 1.83
N THR A 88 -0.05 10.33 2.13
CA THR A 88 -1.37 10.85 2.51
C THR A 88 -1.28 11.71 3.77
N ALA A 89 -0.63 11.18 4.80
CA ALA A 89 -0.49 11.89 6.08
C ALA A 89 0.40 13.13 5.95
N ALA A 90 1.49 13.03 5.20
CA ALA A 90 2.42 14.15 5.03
C ALA A 90 1.77 15.32 4.28
N ILE A 91 0.97 15.03 3.26
CA ILE A 91 0.25 16.07 2.52
C ILE A 91 -0.78 16.74 3.43
N ALA A 92 -1.54 15.96 4.19
CA ALA A 92 -2.55 16.49 5.10
C ALA A 92 -1.96 17.34 6.22
N ALA A 93 -0.78 16.99 6.70
CA ALA A 93 -0.12 17.65 7.82
C ALA A 93 1.06 18.53 7.40
N ARG A 94 1.12 18.94 6.14
CA ARG A 94 2.28 19.65 5.58
C ARG A 94 2.69 20.86 6.40
N ASP A 95 1.73 21.71 6.75
CA ASP A 95 2.01 22.94 7.49
C ASP A 95 2.49 22.66 8.91
N GLU A 96 1.84 21.74 9.59
CA GLU A 96 2.23 21.35 10.95
C GLU A 96 3.63 20.73 10.94
N LEU A 97 3.93 19.88 9.96
CA LEU A 97 5.25 19.26 9.88
C LEU A 97 6.36 20.28 9.63
N SER A 98 6.10 21.30 8.82
CA SER A 98 7.09 22.33 8.52
C SER A 98 7.46 23.16 9.76
N SER A 99 6.61 23.17 10.77
CA SER A 99 6.87 23.92 12.00
C SER A 99 7.62 23.09 13.06
N ILE A 100 7.83 21.81 12.80
CA ILE A 100 8.53 20.92 13.74
C ILE A 100 10.04 20.97 13.45
N SER A 101 10.82 21.33 14.46
CA SER A 101 12.27 21.37 14.36
C SER A 101 12.91 20.12 14.94
N ARG A 102 14.01 19.71 14.32
CA ARG A 102 14.78 18.58 14.84
C ARG A 102 15.42 18.96 16.18
N VAL A 103 15.37 18.05 17.14
CA VAL A 103 16.03 18.23 18.43
C VAL A 103 17.54 18.41 18.20
N GLY A 104 18.13 19.42 18.86
CA GLY A 104 19.54 19.72 18.73
C GLY A 104 19.91 20.53 17.48
N ALA A 105 18.95 20.91 16.65
CA ALA A 105 19.17 21.80 15.52
C ALA A 105 19.33 23.24 16.04
N ALA A 106 20.33 23.94 15.54
CA ALA A 106 20.56 25.33 15.88
C ALA A 106 19.55 26.24 15.17
#